data_5ea163f085a617d578d92dde6bb30576
#
_entry.id   5ea163f085a617d578d92dde6bb30576
#
_cell.length_a   1.000
_cell.length_b   1.000
_cell.length_c   1.000
_cell.angle_alpha   90.00
_cell.angle_beta   90.00
_cell.angle_gamma   90.00
#
_symmetry.space_group_name_H-M   'P 1'
#
loop_
_entity.id
_entity.type
_entity.pdbx_description
1 polymer ?
#
loop_
_entity_poly.entity_id
_entity_poly.type
_entity_poly.pdbx_seq_one_letter_code
_entity_poly.pdbx_strand_id
1 'polypeptide(L)'
;MKLVYFHGFMSSGASGTVESLRHMLPELEVVAPDIPVDPAEALPYLRQYVEEQKPDIIVGTSMGAMYAQQMFGYRKICVNPSFNMSTMSKVMKANTTYPFQNGRKDGAKTFKITGQIVKNFNMMERQQFKGITDFDRENTYGLFGNHDTTVNCYDLFKKHYPNAQRFEGEHRLNDKSLRTAVVPLIKQILNL
;
A
#
# COMPACT_ATOMS: atom_id res chain seq x y z
N MET A 1 -19.30 -6.01 -3.84
CA MET A 1 -18.07 -5.30 -4.29
C MET A 1 -16.86 -5.85 -3.57
N LYS A 2 -15.68 -5.71 -4.19
CA LYS A 2 -14.43 -6.28 -3.65
C LYS A 2 -13.36 -5.21 -3.43
N LEU A 3 -12.71 -5.25 -2.27
CA LEU A 3 -11.56 -4.42 -1.91
C LEU A 3 -10.32 -5.31 -1.81
N VAL A 4 -9.27 -4.97 -2.54
CA VAL A 4 -7.93 -5.54 -2.36
C VAL A 4 -7.11 -4.62 -1.47
N TYR A 5 -6.53 -5.17 -0.39
CA TYR A 5 -5.67 -4.41 0.51
C TYR A 5 -4.20 -4.85 0.39
N PHE A 6 -3.30 -3.89 0.18
CA PHE A 6 -1.85 -4.08 0.14
C PHE A 6 -1.22 -3.57 1.43
N HIS A 7 -0.64 -4.48 2.19
CA HIS A 7 -0.03 -4.20 3.49
C HIS A 7 1.33 -3.50 3.38
N GLY A 8 1.73 -2.84 4.48
CA GLY A 8 3.05 -2.22 4.60
C GLY A 8 4.19 -3.21 4.79
N PHE A 9 5.42 -2.68 4.83
CA PHE A 9 6.64 -3.45 5.06
C PHE A 9 6.59 -4.22 6.40
N MET A 10 7.13 -5.43 6.43
CA MET A 10 7.12 -6.37 7.58
C MET A 10 5.74 -6.90 7.99
N SER A 11 4.66 -6.52 7.32
CA SER A 11 3.31 -6.97 7.60
C SER A 11 2.90 -8.17 6.72
N SER A 12 1.63 -8.53 6.72
CA SER A 12 1.05 -9.62 5.90
C SER A 12 -0.41 -9.36 5.57
N GLY A 13 -1.00 -10.22 4.74
CA GLY A 13 -2.43 -10.25 4.46
C GLY A 13 -3.32 -10.61 5.67
N ALA A 14 -2.73 -11.04 6.78
CA ALA A 14 -3.42 -11.31 8.05
C ALA A 14 -3.22 -10.21 9.10
N SER A 15 -2.96 -8.96 8.65
CA SER A 15 -2.77 -7.83 9.56
C SER A 15 -4.07 -7.38 10.24
N GLY A 16 -3.95 -6.79 11.43
CA GLY A 16 -5.10 -6.21 12.14
C GLY A 16 -5.86 -5.16 11.32
N THR A 17 -5.17 -4.43 10.43
CA THR A 17 -5.83 -3.49 9.50
C THR A 17 -6.82 -4.21 8.57
N VAL A 18 -6.47 -5.40 8.07
CA VAL A 18 -7.37 -6.19 7.23
C VAL A 18 -8.59 -6.65 8.02
N GLU A 19 -8.41 -7.09 9.27
CA GLU A 19 -9.51 -7.49 10.14
C GLU A 19 -10.43 -6.31 10.46
N SER A 20 -9.85 -5.15 10.79
CA SER A 20 -10.61 -3.92 11.03
C SER A 20 -11.40 -3.49 9.79
N LEU A 21 -10.81 -3.55 8.59
CA LEU A 21 -11.52 -3.22 7.34
C LEU A 21 -12.69 -4.18 7.09
N ARG A 22 -12.52 -5.49 7.30
CA ARG A 22 -13.61 -6.48 7.18
C ARG A 22 -14.75 -6.19 8.14
N HIS A 23 -14.42 -5.79 9.37
CA HIS A 23 -15.43 -5.44 10.38
C HIS A 23 -16.16 -4.12 10.06
N MET A 24 -15.44 -3.13 9.53
CA MET A 24 -16.00 -1.80 9.26
C MET A 24 -16.73 -1.70 7.91
N LEU A 25 -16.48 -2.64 6.99
CA LEU A 25 -17.03 -2.68 5.64
C LEU A 25 -17.62 -4.07 5.35
N PRO A 26 -18.64 -4.51 6.11
CA PRO A 26 -19.24 -5.83 5.94
C PRO A 26 -19.91 -6.02 4.57
N GLU A 27 -20.21 -4.93 3.87
CA GLU A 27 -20.74 -4.91 2.51
C GLU A 27 -19.69 -5.21 1.43
N LEU A 28 -18.40 -5.25 1.78
CA LEU A 28 -17.30 -5.53 0.86
C LEU A 28 -16.63 -6.88 1.16
N GLU A 29 -16.28 -7.61 0.11
CA GLU A 29 -15.31 -8.69 0.21
C GLU A 29 -13.89 -8.07 0.31
N VAL A 30 -13.29 -8.12 1.50
CA VAL A 30 -11.94 -7.61 1.73
C VAL A 30 -10.93 -8.74 1.63
N VAL A 31 -10.07 -8.70 0.61
CA VAL A 31 -8.99 -9.68 0.39
C VAL A 31 -7.62 -8.99 0.45
N ALA A 32 -6.63 -9.73 0.93
CA ALA A 32 -5.27 -9.21 1.06
C ALA A 32 -4.25 -10.33 0.78
N PRO A 33 -3.32 -10.14 -0.17
CA PRO A 33 -2.23 -11.07 -0.41
C PRO A 33 -1.09 -10.87 0.60
N ASP A 34 -0.27 -11.89 0.79
CA ASP A 34 1.05 -11.74 1.37
C ASP A 34 2.01 -11.25 0.29
N ILE A 35 2.47 -10.02 0.40
CA ILE A 35 3.35 -9.40 -0.60
C ILE A 35 4.76 -10.01 -0.50
N PRO A 36 5.35 -10.51 -1.60
CA PRO A 36 6.75 -10.90 -1.64
C PRO A 36 7.69 -9.76 -1.22
N VAL A 37 8.82 -10.11 -0.61
CA VAL A 37 9.76 -9.12 -0.08
C VAL A 37 10.54 -8.43 -1.19
N ASP A 38 10.93 -9.18 -2.23
CA ASP A 38 11.62 -8.63 -3.40
C ASP A 38 10.63 -7.96 -4.35
N PRO A 39 10.78 -6.66 -4.65
CA PRO A 39 9.88 -5.97 -5.58
C PRO A 39 9.91 -6.53 -7.01
N ALA A 40 10.98 -7.21 -7.41
CA ALA A 40 11.06 -7.90 -8.70
C ALA A 40 10.07 -9.07 -8.80
N GLU A 41 9.73 -9.68 -7.66
CA GLU A 41 8.70 -10.71 -7.54
C GLU A 41 7.33 -10.11 -7.19
N ALA A 42 7.33 -9.13 -6.27
CA ALA A 42 6.11 -8.54 -5.73
C ALA A 42 5.26 -7.84 -6.79
N LEU A 43 5.87 -7.02 -7.65
CA LEU A 43 5.11 -6.22 -8.61
C LEU A 43 4.39 -7.08 -9.66
N PRO A 44 5.02 -8.06 -10.34
CA PRO A 44 4.31 -8.95 -11.26
C PRO A 44 3.27 -9.83 -10.53
N TYR A 45 3.58 -10.33 -9.33
CA TYR A 45 2.62 -11.10 -8.52
C TYR A 45 1.37 -10.27 -8.18
N LEU A 46 1.54 -9.02 -7.74
CA LEU A 46 0.41 -8.17 -7.37
C LEU A 46 -0.44 -7.77 -8.58
N ARG A 47 0.18 -7.56 -9.76
CA ARG A 47 -0.55 -7.32 -11.00
C ARG A 47 -1.44 -8.51 -11.37
N GLN A 48 -0.87 -9.72 -11.36
CA GLN A 48 -1.65 -10.94 -11.59
C GLN A 48 -2.77 -11.10 -10.55
N TYR A 49 -2.46 -10.90 -9.26
CA TYR A 49 -3.44 -10.99 -8.18
C TYR A 49 -4.62 -10.03 -8.38
N VAL A 50 -4.36 -8.79 -8.76
CA VAL A 50 -5.41 -7.78 -9.02
C VAL A 50 -6.24 -8.16 -10.25
N GLU A 51 -5.63 -8.65 -11.32
CA GLU A 51 -6.35 -9.16 -12.51
C GLU A 51 -7.26 -10.33 -12.19
N GLU A 52 -6.83 -11.26 -11.34
CA GLU A 52 -7.64 -12.41 -10.88
C GLU A 52 -8.78 -11.96 -9.95
N GLN A 53 -8.49 -11.05 -9.01
CA GLN A 53 -9.47 -10.59 -8.02
C GLN A 53 -10.50 -9.62 -8.60
N LYS A 54 -10.15 -8.85 -9.62
CA LYS A 54 -10.98 -7.81 -10.26
C LYS A 54 -11.63 -6.87 -9.25
N PRO A 55 -10.85 -6.20 -8.39
CA PRO A 55 -11.41 -5.38 -7.32
C PRO A 55 -12.10 -4.12 -7.85
N ASP A 56 -13.11 -3.67 -7.12
CA ASP A 56 -13.72 -2.36 -7.32
C ASP A 56 -12.83 -1.23 -6.82
N ILE A 57 -11.98 -1.53 -5.82
CA ILE A 57 -11.01 -0.58 -5.24
C ILE A 57 -9.78 -1.31 -4.68
N ILE A 58 -8.62 -0.68 -4.80
CA ILE A 58 -7.37 -1.11 -4.16
C ILE A 58 -7.01 -0.10 -3.07
N VAL A 59 -6.70 -0.58 -1.87
CA VAL A 59 -6.20 0.25 -0.77
C VAL A 59 -4.81 -0.24 -0.39
N GLY A 60 -3.83 0.63 -0.39
CA GLY A 60 -2.48 0.31 0.05
C GLY A 60 -1.99 1.23 1.16
N THR A 61 -1.17 0.72 2.06
CA THR A 61 -0.53 1.51 3.12
C THR A 61 0.99 1.41 3.05
N SER A 62 1.68 2.54 3.20
CA SER A 62 3.15 2.60 3.21
C SER A 62 3.76 1.95 1.96
N MET A 63 4.56 0.89 2.08
CA MET A 63 5.07 0.10 0.95
C MET A 63 3.93 -0.45 0.07
N GLY A 64 2.83 -0.92 0.68
CA GLY A 64 1.65 -1.38 -0.08
C GLY A 64 1.01 -0.28 -0.92
N ALA A 65 1.05 0.98 -0.47
CA ALA A 65 0.56 2.12 -1.23
C ALA A 65 1.47 2.43 -2.44
N MET A 66 2.78 2.23 -2.32
CA MET A 66 3.72 2.32 -3.44
C MET A 66 3.40 1.29 -4.52
N TYR A 67 3.02 0.07 -4.15
CA TYR A 67 2.56 -0.94 -5.11
C TYR A 67 1.18 -0.62 -5.66
N ALA A 68 0.23 -0.23 -4.82
CA ALA A 68 -1.13 0.11 -5.24
C ALA A 68 -1.14 1.21 -6.31
N GLN A 69 -0.29 2.22 -6.17
CA GLN A 69 -0.11 3.28 -7.15
C GLN A 69 0.22 2.75 -8.55
N GLN A 70 0.92 1.63 -8.66
CA GLN A 70 1.36 1.02 -9.93
C GLN A 70 0.34 0.01 -10.53
N MET A 71 -0.83 -0.14 -9.90
CA MET A 71 -1.95 -0.94 -10.42
C MET A 71 -2.83 -0.03 -11.30
N PHE A 72 -2.44 0.15 -12.57
CA PHE A 72 -3.13 1.06 -13.49
C PHE A 72 -4.51 0.51 -13.90
N GLY A 73 -5.46 1.43 -14.15
CA GLY A 73 -6.83 1.09 -14.55
C GLY A 73 -7.77 0.75 -13.40
N TYR A 74 -7.36 0.90 -12.15
CA TYR A 74 -8.18 0.63 -10.96
C TYR A 74 -8.34 1.90 -10.10
N ARG A 75 -9.46 2.00 -9.36
CA ARG A 75 -9.62 3.00 -8.30
C ARG A 75 -8.71 2.65 -7.14
N LYS A 76 -7.98 3.63 -6.58
CA LYS A 76 -6.94 3.38 -5.59
C LYS A 76 -6.94 4.41 -4.47
N ILE A 77 -6.67 3.94 -3.25
CA ILE A 77 -6.32 4.80 -2.12
C ILE A 77 -4.91 4.43 -1.65
N CYS A 78 -4.02 5.41 -1.68
CA CYS A 78 -2.64 5.32 -1.21
C CYS A 78 -2.54 6.03 0.15
N VAL A 79 -2.38 5.27 1.24
CA VAL A 79 -2.29 5.83 2.60
C VAL A 79 -0.83 5.88 3.03
N ASN A 80 -0.33 7.06 3.36
CA ASN A 80 1.05 7.31 3.77
C ASN A 80 2.07 6.58 2.88
N PRO A 81 2.02 6.76 1.55
CA PRO A 81 2.82 5.97 0.61
C PRO A 81 4.32 6.19 0.81
N SER A 82 5.09 5.10 0.83
CA SER A 82 6.54 5.09 0.93
C SER A 82 7.18 4.94 -0.46
N PHE A 83 7.26 6.00 -1.23
CA PHE A 83 7.74 5.96 -2.61
C PHE A 83 9.27 5.83 -2.77
N ASN A 84 10.02 5.96 -1.69
CA ASN A 84 11.49 5.94 -1.68
C ASN A 84 12.01 4.89 -0.68
N MET A 85 11.50 3.66 -0.76
CA MET A 85 11.88 2.55 0.14
C MET A 85 13.38 2.27 0.11
N SER A 86 14.02 2.31 -1.07
CA SER A 86 15.44 2.01 -1.23
C SER A 86 16.37 2.93 -0.42
N THR A 87 15.91 4.13 -0.08
CA THR A 87 16.67 5.11 0.72
C THR A 87 16.34 5.09 2.21
N MET A 88 15.38 4.28 2.64
CA MET A 88 14.97 4.17 4.05
C MET A 88 15.98 3.32 4.84
N SER A 89 17.12 3.89 5.21
CA SER A 89 18.24 3.20 5.86
C SER A 89 17.88 2.44 7.15
N LYS A 90 16.80 2.81 7.82
CA LYS A 90 16.30 2.13 9.02
C LYS A 90 15.69 0.76 8.74
N VAL A 91 15.12 0.57 7.53
CA VAL A 91 14.39 -0.65 7.14
C VAL A 91 14.98 -1.35 5.91
N MET A 92 15.76 -0.64 5.06
CA MET A 92 16.41 -1.19 3.85
C MET A 92 17.92 -1.40 4.04
N LYS A 93 18.32 -1.86 5.22
CA LYS A 93 19.72 -2.19 5.49
C LYS A 93 20.07 -3.55 4.90
N ALA A 94 20.95 -3.55 3.91
CA ALA A 94 21.42 -4.78 3.26
C ALA A 94 22.04 -5.76 4.27
N ASN A 95 21.82 -7.05 4.02
CA ASN A 95 22.25 -8.17 4.85
C ASN A 95 21.65 -8.21 6.26
N THR A 96 20.51 -7.56 6.45
CA THR A 96 19.77 -7.56 7.72
C THR A 96 18.53 -8.47 7.63
N THR A 97 18.29 -9.25 8.68
CA THR A 97 17.09 -10.07 8.83
C THR A 97 16.08 -9.34 9.69
N TYR A 98 14.83 -9.31 9.23
CA TYR A 98 13.70 -8.69 9.91
C TYR A 98 12.62 -9.73 10.22
N PRO A 99 11.89 -9.60 11.34
CA PRO A 99 10.72 -10.43 11.60
C PRO A 99 9.52 -9.92 10.80
N PHE A 100 8.63 -10.81 10.40
CA PHE A 100 7.27 -10.43 10.05
C PHE A 100 6.47 -10.14 11.33
N GLN A 101 5.67 -9.08 11.30
CA GLN A 101 4.86 -8.64 12.45
C GLN A 101 3.56 -9.43 12.59
N ASN A 102 3.14 -10.09 11.52
CA ASN A 102 1.90 -10.86 11.47
C ASN A 102 2.17 -12.21 10.78
N GLY A 103 1.32 -13.20 11.09
CA GLY A 103 1.40 -14.50 10.43
C GLY A 103 1.23 -14.41 8.91
N ARG A 104 1.96 -15.21 8.18
CA ARG A 104 1.89 -15.33 6.72
C ARG A 104 1.35 -16.71 6.34
N LYS A 105 0.71 -16.81 5.18
CA LYS A 105 0.20 -18.08 4.65
C LYS A 105 1.30 -19.09 4.34
N ASP A 106 2.50 -18.61 3.96
CA ASP A 106 3.68 -19.43 3.70
C ASP A 106 4.40 -19.89 4.98
N GLY A 107 3.95 -19.45 6.17
CA GLY A 107 4.53 -19.77 7.46
C GLY A 107 5.87 -19.06 7.76
N ALA A 108 6.35 -18.19 6.88
CA ALA A 108 7.60 -17.47 7.07
C ALA A 108 7.49 -16.53 8.28
N LYS A 109 8.47 -16.60 9.18
CA LYS A 109 8.54 -15.75 10.39
C LYS A 109 9.50 -14.58 10.23
N THR A 110 10.47 -14.71 9.33
CA THR A 110 11.50 -13.69 9.07
C THR A 110 11.82 -13.63 7.59
N PHE A 111 12.45 -12.53 7.20
CA PHE A 111 13.00 -12.37 5.86
C PHE A 111 14.31 -11.57 5.90
N LYS A 112 15.15 -11.76 4.90
CA LYS A 112 16.44 -11.07 4.80
C LYS A 112 16.38 -10.04 3.68
N ILE A 113 16.77 -8.79 3.96
CA ILE A 113 17.03 -7.78 2.93
C ILE A 113 18.44 -7.99 2.39
N THR A 114 18.56 -8.35 1.12
CA THR A 114 19.84 -8.47 0.42
C THR A 114 20.17 -7.16 -0.30
N GLY A 115 21.43 -6.98 -0.69
CA GLY A 115 21.83 -5.87 -1.55
C GLY A 115 21.09 -5.86 -2.90
N GLN A 116 20.71 -7.05 -3.40
CA GLN A 116 19.93 -7.16 -4.64
C GLN A 116 18.50 -6.64 -4.45
N ILE A 117 17.83 -6.96 -3.32
CA ILE A 117 16.50 -6.43 -3.01
C ILE A 117 16.51 -4.91 -2.94
N VAL A 118 17.52 -4.30 -2.30
CA VAL A 118 17.66 -2.83 -2.25
C VAL A 118 17.80 -2.24 -3.67
N LYS A 119 18.61 -2.88 -4.54
CA LYS A 119 18.74 -2.46 -5.94
C LYS A 119 17.43 -2.59 -6.70
N ASN A 120 16.68 -3.68 -6.49
CA ASN A 120 15.39 -3.92 -7.13
C ASN A 120 14.35 -2.86 -6.70
N PHE A 121 14.32 -2.46 -5.42
CA PHE A 121 13.51 -1.32 -4.98
C PHE A 121 13.88 -0.03 -5.73
N ASN A 122 15.17 0.30 -5.79
CA ASN A 122 15.64 1.49 -6.50
C ASN A 122 15.26 1.48 -7.99
N MET A 123 15.38 0.33 -8.66
CA MET A 123 14.98 0.18 -10.07
C MET A 123 13.47 0.38 -10.24
N MET A 124 12.65 -0.21 -9.40
CA MET A 124 11.19 -0.07 -9.44
C MET A 124 10.77 1.38 -9.16
N GLU A 125 11.36 2.04 -8.16
CA GLU A 125 11.07 3.42 -7.79
C GLU A 125 11.29 4.41 -8.93
N ARG A 126 12.29 4.18 -9.77
CA ARG A 126 12.55 5.00 -10.98
C ARG A 126 11.46 4.88 -12.05
N GLN A 127 10.63 3.84 -11.99
CA GLN A 127 9.60 3.56 -12.98
C GLN A 127 8.19 3.82 -12.45
N GLN A 128 8.01 3.94 -11.13
CA GLN A 128 6.70 3.87 -10.46
C GLN A 128 5.66 4.89 -10.95
N PHE A 129 6.04 6.04 -11.48
CA PHE A 129 5.10 7.04 -11.99
C PHE A 129 4.98 7.05 -13.52
N LYS A 130 5.61 6.10 -14.22
CA LYS A 130 5.52 6.00 -15.67
C LYS A 130 4.25 5.24 -16.07
N GLY A 131 3.60 5.72 -17.13
CA GLY A 131 2.40 5.07 -17.67
C GLY A 131 1.09 5.44 -16.97
N ILE A 132 1.09 6.48 -16.13
CA ILE A 132 -0.13 7.02 -15.51
C ILE A 132 -1.07 7.53 -16.61
N THR A 133 -2.29 7.00 -16.66
CA THR A 133 -3.36 7.44 -17.56
C THR A 133 -4.21 8.55 -16.94
N ASP A 134 -5.09 9.16 -17.72
CA ASP A 134 -6.04 10.16 -17.18
C ASP A 134 -7.00 9.49 -16.18
N PHE A 135 -7.45 8.26 -16.46
CA PHE A 135 -8.23 7.48 -15.50
C PHE A 135 -7.49 7.32 -14.16
N ASP A 136 -6.18 6.98 -14.20
CA ASP A 136 -5.39 6.83 -12.97
C ASP A 136 -5.23 8.15 -12.22
N ARG A 137 -5.08 9.27 -12.92
CA ARG A 137 -5.00 10.60 -12.28
C ARG A 137 -6.27 10.94 -11.50
N GLU A 138 -7.43 10.68 -12.09
CA GLU A 138 -8.72 10.98 -11.50
C GLU A 138 -9.12 10.01 -10.41
N ASN A 139 -8.67 8.75 -10.49
CA ASN A 139 -9.11 7.64 -9.64
C ASN A 139 -8.04 7.14 -8.65
N THR A 140 -6.97 7.91 -8.44
CA THR A 140 -5.98 7.64 -7.39
C THR A 140 -6.05 8.71 -6.32
N TYR A 141 -6.31 8.30 -5.08
CA TYR A 141 -6.49 9.15 -3.92
C TYR A 141 -5.33 8.94 -2.94
N GLY A 142 -4.76 10.02 -2.43
CA GLY A 142 -3.72 10.00 -1.41
C GLY A 142 -4.25 10.45 -0.06
N LEU A 143 -4.02 9.65 0.98
CA LEU A 143 -4.28 10.02 2.37
C LEU A 143 -2.95 10.12 3.13
N PHE A 144 -2.72 11.26 3.79
CA PHE A 144 -1.45 11.59 4.45
C PHE A 144 -1.68 12.00 5.89
N GLY A 145 -1.10 11.25 6.84
CA GLY A 145 -1.21 11.57 8.26
C GLY A 145 -0.49 12.86 8.61
N ASN A 146 -1.16 13.75 9.36
CA ASN A 146 -0.57 15.03 9.81
C ASN A 146 0.64 14.83 10.72
N HIS A 147 0.69 13.69 11.42
CA HIS A 147 1.73 13.34 12.38
C HIS A 147 2.65 12.21 11.89
N ASP A 148 2.65 11.93 10.57
CA ASP A 148 3.57 10.95 10.00
C ASP A 148 5.00 11.48 10.00
N THR A 149 5.83 10.94 10.91
CA THR A 149 7.26 11.23 11.01
C THR A 149 8.14 10.23 10.26
N THR A 150 7.55 9.22 9.64
CA THR A 150 8.26 8.13 8.96
C THR A 150 8.48 8.44 7.48
N VAL A 151 7.44 8.93 6.79
CA VAL A 151 7.49 9.30 5.38
C VAL A 151 6.81 10.63 5.13
N ASN A 152 7.30 11.37 4.14
CA ASN A 152 6.68 12.59 3.67
C ASN A 152 6.70 12.61 2.13
N CYS A 153 5.69 12.00 1.53
CA CYS A 153 5.55 11.91 0.08
C CYS A 153 4.36 12.73 -0.46
N TYR A 154 3.79 13.64 0.32
CA TYR A 154 2.63 14.44 -0.07
C TYR A 154 2.88 15.24 -1.35
N ASP A 155 3.96 16.01 -1.41
CA ASP A 155 4.26 16.87 -2.57
C ASP A 155 4.63 16.04 -3.81
N LEU A 156 5.32 14.92 -3.61
CA LEU A 156 5.62 13.98 -4.70
C LEU A 156 4.33 13.36 -5.26
N PHE A 157 3.42 12.95 -4.41
CA PHE A 157 2.11 12.42 -4.83
C PHE A 157 1.33 13.48 -5.62
N LYS A 158 1.24 14.72 -5.11
CA LYS A 158 0.49 15.82 -5.76
C LYS A 158 1.01 16.20 -7.14
N LYS A 159 2.27 15.97 -7.45
CA LYS A 159 2.80 16.17 -8.81
C LYS A 159 2.15 15.25 -9.85
N HIS A 160 1.65 14.10 -9.42
CA HIS A 160 1.11 13.07 -10.31
C HIS A 160 -0.40 12.91 -10.20
N TYR A 161 -0.96 13.15 -9.00
CA TYR A 161 -2.37 12.91 -8.67
C TYR A 161 -2.97 14.10 -7.93
N PRO A 162 -4.11 14.67 -8.41
CA PRO A 162 -4.72 15.84 -7.78
C PRO A 162 -5.40 15.51 -6.43
N ASN A 163 -5.90 14.27 -6.26
CA ASN A 163 -6.71 13.87 -5.11
C ASN A 163 -5.84 13.51 -3.89
N ALA A 164 -5.24 14.52 -3.26
CA ALA A 164 -4.42 14.35 -2.06
C ALA A 164 -5.06 15.05 -0.86
N GLN A 165 -5.27 14.33 0.22
CA GLN A 165 -5.89 14.80 1.45
C GLN A 165 -5.00 14.50 2.66
N ARG A 166 -5.08 15.34 3.68
CA ARG A 166 -4.47 15.09 4.97
C ARG A 166 -5.52 14.58 5.94
N PHE A 167 -5.11 13.72 6.89
CA PHE A 167 -5.98 13.24 7.95
C PHE A 167 -5.25 13.30 9.30
N GLU A 168 -6.03 13.31 10.37
CA GLU A 168 -5.51 13.28 11.72
C GLU A 168 -5.02 11.87 12.06
N GLY A 169 -3.70 11.65 11.99
CA GLY A 169 -3.10 10.35 12.21
C GLY A 169 -1.59 10.33 11.98
N GLU A 170 -1.00 9.20 12.35
CA GLU A 170 0.42 8.89 12.21
C GLU A 170 0.68 8.02 10.97
N HIS A 171 1.94 7.51 10.84
CA HIS A 171 2.30 6.60 9.76
C HIS A 171 1.50 5.31 9.77
N ARG A 172 1.30 4.71 10.95
CA ARG A 172 0.52 3.48 11.11
C ARG A 172 -0.95 3.81 11.29
N LEU A 173 -1.78 3.08 10.51
CA LEU A 173 -3.22 3.15 10.71
C LEU A 173 -3.62 2.46 12.01
N ASN A 174 -4.61 3.05 12.67
CA ASN A 174 -5.34 2.49 13.80
C ASN A 174 -6.84 2.58 13.53
N ASP A 175 -7.66 2.01 14.38
CA ASP A 175 -9.11 1.99 14.19
C ASP A 175 -9.72 3.39 14.09
N LYS A 176 -9.18 4.37 14.80
CA LYS A 176 -9.64 5.76 14.72
C LYS A 176 -9.39 6.31 13.31
N SER A 177 -8.17 6.23 12.79
CA SER A 177 -7.82 6.73 11.46
C SER A 177 -8.54 5.96 10.35
N LEU A 178 -8.78 4.66 10.52
CA LEU A 178 -9.61 3.88 9.60
C LEU A 178 -11.04 4.43 9.57
N ARG A 179 -11.70 4.62 10.73
CA ARG A 179 -13.08 5.12 10.82
C ARG A 179 -13.26 6.54 10.33
N THR A 180 -12.28 7.41 10.56
CA THR A 180 -12.44 8.85 10.30
C THR A 180 -11.89 9.29 8.94
N ALA A 181 -11.04 8.52 8.30
CA ALA A 181 -10.42 8.89 7.03
C ALA A 181 -10.56 7.81 5.94
N VAL A 182 -10.11 6.60 6.19
CA VAL A 182 -10.00 5.58 5.13
C VAL A 182 -11.37 5.04 4.72
N VAL A 183 -12.17 4.59 5.68
CA VAL A 183 -13.51 4.02 5.43
C VAL A 183 -14.48 5.03 4.79
N PRO A 184 -14.57 6.29 5.27
CA PRO A 184 -15.39 7.29 4.58
C PRO A 184 -14.99 7.52 3.13
N LEU A 185 -13.69 7.58 2.85
CA LEU A 185 -13.23 7.77 1.46
C LEU A 185 -13.53 6.54 0.59
N ILE A 186 -13.39 5.31 1.10
CA ILE A 186 -13.80 4.11 0.39
C ILE A 186 -15.29 4.18 0.02
N LYS A 187 -16.13 4.50 1.00
CA LYS A 187 -17.59 4.61 0.79
C LYS A 187 -17.95 5.68 -0.23
N GLN A 188 -17.31 6.84 -0.14
CA GLN A 188 -17.48 7.92 -1.13
C GLN A 188 -17.12 7.47 -2.55
N ILE A 189 -15.97 6.80 -2.73
CA ILE A 189 -15.51 6.36 -4.05
C ILE A 189 -16.42 5.28 -4.65
N LEU A 190 -16.98 4.41 -3.80
CA LEU A 190 -17.82 3.28 -4.21
C LEU A 190 -19.33 3.60 -4.19
N ASN A 191 -19.73 4.82 -3.76
CA ASN A 191 -21.12 5.25 -3.59
C ASN A 191 -21.92 4.34 -2.62
N LEU A 192 -21.34 4.05 -1.46
CA LEU A 192 -21.91 3.24 -0.38
C LEU A 192 -22.47 4.08 0.76
#